data_b4d8e92f9f380bb29858376bdad528df
#
_entry.id   b4d8e92f9f380bb29858376bdad528df
#
_cell.length_a   1.000
_cell.length_b   1.000
_cell.length_c   1.000
_cell.angle_alpha   90.00
_cell.angle_beta   90.00
_cell.angle_gamma   90.00
#
_symmetry.space_group_name_H-M   'P 1'
#
loop_
_entity.id
_entity.type
_entity.pdbx_description
1 polymer ?
#
loop_
_entity_poly.entity_id
_entity_poly.type
_entity_poly.pdbx_seq_one_letter_code
_entity_poly.pdbx_strand_id
1 'polypeptide(L)'
;MEAEKFFSTKEAAAFLGVSDRTIQNYRKDGILVPDQFGKNNSVFYSKKQLVEVVKSLLTSGEKLLKFRPQVVKSYQQVVTRSEVAKEDLEPEKERKSIRLIPAKMLVMTNDKLTKELFRCTPEEYHALFEEGGEIVEVKNFPKVGEIITPYWLELIDEYTDKTPLTMFAKAILTACVSEWVIGNRHITVGVIFRHITGKPSGSNAQPSPAMKELILFFIRKMMCTILRVDMTEVCKYLNYNNGAPLILNAPILPCKYVEGVTVNGNKSETVIYFYDESPLLTIARVKNNQLLSVEPRLLSISKHSGSPRSISVRHCVIQRVLESFLHNMEPIIAFDYVFKVCGFMNADSKKKCKVIHEVIEIFEDLMSNGDIISFTIRKDGDKYQAIEFTFSQVRTRYTSKTAQSTDTL
;
A
#
# COMPACT_ATOMS: atom_id res chain seq x y z
N MET A 1 -11.79 -40.74 -17.34
CA MET A 1 -10.53 -40.68 -16.58
C MET A 1 -9.52 -39.98 -17.47
N GLU A 2 -9.14 -38.71 -17.15
CA GLU A 2 -8.05 -38.08 -17.86
C GLU A 2 -6.75 -38.80 -17.49
N ALA A 3 -5.95 -39.18 -18.49
CA ALA A 3 -4.66 -39.79 -18.27
C ALA A 3 -3.75 -38.88 -17.46
N GLU A 4 -3.21 -39.39 -16.35
CA GLU A 4 -2.30 -38.64 -15.48
C GLU A 4 -1.08 -38.24 -16.29
N LYS A 5 -0.84 -36.94 -16.41
CA LYS A 5 0.28 -36.37 -17.21
C LYS A 5 1.55 -36.39 -16.38
N PHE A 6 2.57 -37.07 -16.88
CA PHE A 6 3.89 -37.13 -16.29
C PHE A 6 4.87 -36.18 -17.03
N PHE A 7 5.78 -35.60 -16.30
CA PHE A 7 6.74 -34.61 -16.75
C PHE A 7 8.16 -35.14 -16.58
N SER A 8 8.97 -35.09 -17.61
CA SER A 8 10.42 -35.33 -17.53
C SER A 8 11.11 -34.23 -16.70
N THR A 9 12.37 -34.46 -16.31
CA THR A 9 13.15 -33.46 -15.56
C THR A 9 13.16 -32.08 -16.26
N LYS A 10 13.30 -32.03 -17.59
CA LYS A 10 13.27 -30.79 -18.36
C LYS A 10 11.90 -30.13 -18.37
N GLU A 11 10.84 -30.91 -18.52
CA GLU A 11 9.47 -30.40 -18.49
C GLU A 11 9.08 -29.96 -17.08
N ALA A 12 9.50 -30.70 -16.04
CA ALA A 12 9.32 -30.29 -14.64
C ALA A 12 10.08 -29.00 -14.33
N ALA A 13 11.30 -28.83 -14.84
CA ALA A 13 12.08 -27.60 -14.73
C ALA A 13 11.37 -26.43 -15.43
N ALA A 14 10.83 -26.65 -16.62
CA ALA A 14 10.05 -25.66 -17.35
C ALA A 14 8.73 -25.35 -16.62
N PHE A 15 8.05 -26.36 -16.07
CA PHE A 15 6.82 -26.22 -15.30
C PHE A 15 7.05 -25.39 -14.03
N LEU A 16 8.11 -25.69 -13.27
CA LEU A 16 8.48 -24.97 -12.05
C LEU A 16 9.25 -23.66 -12.31
N GLY A 17 9.62 -23.37 -13.56
CA GLY A 17 10.37 -22.16 -13.93
C GLY A 17 11.78 -22.11 -13.37
N VAL A 18 12.39 -23.26 -13.13
CA VAL A 18 13.75 -23.41 -12.57
C VAL A 18 14.69 -24.10 -13.55
N SER A 19 15.98 -24.22 -13.21
CA SER A 19 16.94 -24.98 -14.02
C SER A 19 16.81 -26.49 -13.78
N ASP A 20 17.22 -27.32 -14.77
CA ASP A 20 17.30 -28.78 -14.60
C ASP A 20 18.14 -29.18 -13.38
N ARG A 21 19.22 -28.41 -13.10
CA ARG A 21 20.08 -28.58 -11.92
C ARG A 21 19.34 -28.35 -10.61
N THR A 22 18.38 -27.40 -10.60
CA THR A 22 17.53 -27.14 -9.43
C THR A 22 16.60 -28.32 -9.17
N ILE A 23 16.00 -28.94 -10.22
CA ILE A 23 15.20 -30.14 -10.09
C ILE A 23 16.02 -31.30 -9.52
N GLN A 24 17.28 -31.45 -9.98
CA GLN A 24 18.17 -32.49 -9.45
C GLN A 24 18.52 -32.25 -7.98
N ASN A 25 18.70 -30.99 -7.54
CA ASN A 25 18.88 -30.65 -6.14
C ASN A 25 17.62 -30.95 -5.32
N TYR A 26 16.44 -30.56 -5.77
CA TYR A 26 15.18 -30.89 -5.10
C TYR A 26 14.98 -32.41 -4.94
N ARG A 27 15.42 -33.19 -5.94
CA ARG A 27 15.40 -34.64 -5.83
C ARG A 27 16.41 -35.14 -4.77
N LYS A 28 17.63 -34.59 -4.72
CA LYS A 28 18.62 -34.95 -3.69
C LYS A 28 18.17 -34.59 -2.28
N ASP A 29 17.49 -33.47 -2.15
CA ASP A 29 17.01 -32.94 -0.89
C ASP A 29 15.66 -33.59 -0.45
N GLY A 30 15.15 -34.55 -1.24
CA GLY A 30 13.87 -35.22 -0.96
C GLY A 30 12.62 -34.35 -1.13
N ILE A 31 12.77 -33.16 -1.66
CA ILE A 31 11.67 -32.21 -1.89
C ILE A 31 10.80 -32.67 -3.09
N LEU A 32 11.44 -33.29 -4.08
CA LEU A 32 10.78 -33.82 -5.27
C LEU A 32 11.17 -35.28 -5.48
N VAL A 33 10.23 -36.19 -5.31
CA VAL A 33 10.46 -37.63 -5.45
C VAL A 33 9.89 -38.09 -6.80
N PRO A 34 10.67 -38.81 -7.65
CA PRO A 34 10.13 -39.29 -8.93
C PRO A 34 8.98 -40.28 -8.76
N ASP A 35 7.90 -40.07 -9.49
CA ASP A 35 6.76 -40.99 -9.49
C ASP A 35 7.01 -42.18 -10.40
N GLN A 36 7.79 -42.00 -11.47
CA GLN A 36 8.10 -43.07 -12.41
C GLN A 36 9.55 -43.02 -12.88
N PHE A 37 10.09 -44.20 -13.20
CA PHE A 37 11.41 -44.37 -13.81
C PHE A 37 11.25 -44.95 -15.22
N GLY A 38 11.79 -44.29 -16.20
CA GLY A 38 11.80 -44.73 -17.59
C GLY A 38 13.08 -45.45 -17.98
N LYS A 39 13.19 -45.86 -19.24
CA LYS A 39 14.42 -46.42 -19.82
C LYS A 39 15.55 -45.39 -19.71
N ASN A 40 16.78 -45.88 -19.49
CA ASN A 40 18.02 -45.06 -19.34
C ASN A 40 18.00 -44.12 -18.11
N ASN A 41 17.45 -44.58 -16.99
CA ASN A 41 17.39 -43.79 -15.74
C ASN A 41 16.69 -42.41 -15.88
N SER A 42 15.86 -42.24 -16.91
CA SER A 42 14.98 -41.08 -17.00
C SER A 42 13.95 -41.10 -15.89
N VAL A 43 13.70 -39.95 -15.29
CA VAL A 43 12.76 -39.81 -14.19
C VAL A 43 11.59 -38.91 -14.59
N PHE A 44 10.41 -39.23 -14.07
CA PHE A 44 9.17 -38.53 -14.37
C PHE A 44 8.44 -38.16 -13.09
N TYR A 45 7.78 -37.02 -13.11
CA TYR A 45 7.05 -36.43 -11.98
C TYR A 45 5.59 -36.19 -12.38
N SER A 46 4.63 -36.53 -11.53
CA SER A 46 3.22 -36.24 -11.77
C SER A 46 2.94 -34.73 -11.62
N LYS A 47 1.93 -34.25 -12.35
CA LYS A 47 1.46 -32.88 -12.20
C LYS A 47 1.05 -32.56 -10.78
N LYS A 48 0.41 -33.51 -10.09
CA LYS A 48 -0.02 -33.38 -8.69
C LYS A 48 1.15 -33.07 -7.77
N GLN A 49 2.24 -33.83 -7.90
CA GLN A 49 3.43 -33.65 -7.08
C GLN A 49 4.12 -32.30 -7.36
N LEU A 50 4.23 -31.88 -8.63
CA LEU A 50 4.81 -30.59 -8.97
C LEU A 50 3.99 -29.43 -8.38
N VAL A 51 2.65 -29.54 -8.35
CA VAL A 51 1.76 -28.57 -7.73
C VAL A 51 1.93 -28.54 -6.20
N GLU A 52 2.09 -29.71 -5.56
CA GLU A 52 2.34 -29.80 -4.11
C GLU A 52 3.69 -29.17 -3.72
N VAL A 53 4.72 -29.41 -4.53
CA VAL A 53 6.02 -28.75 -4.33
C VAL A 53 5.90 -27.23 -4.44
N VAL A 54 5.15 -26.72 -5.43
CA VAL A 54 4.87 -25.29 -5.52
C VAL A 54 4.15 -24.79 -4.27
N LYS A 55 3.12 -25.50 -3.79
CA LYS A 55 2.40 -25.16 -2.55
C LYS A 55 3.34 -25.14 -1.34
N SER A 56 4.12 -26.18 -1.17
CA SER A 56 5.09 -26.30 -0.07
C SER A 56 6.12 -25.17 -0.09
N LEU A 57 6.67 -24.86 -1.25
CA LEU A 57 7.62 -23.75 -1.42
C LEU A 57 6.99 -22.38 -1.23
N LEU A 58 5.70 -22.23 -1.54
CA LEU A 58 4.92 -21.01 -1.29
C LEU A 58 4.59 -20.83 0.20
N THR A 59 4.35 -21.91 0.92
CA THR A 59 4.02 -21.88 2.36
C THR A 59 5.26 -21.81 3.26
N SER A 60 6.38 -22.38 2.84
CA SER A 60 7.63 -22.39 3.63
C SER A 60 8.50 -21.14 3.49
N GLY A 61 8.13 -20.20 2.62
CA GLY A 61 8.89 -18.95 2.40
C GLY A 61 10.26 -19.14 1.73
N GLU A 62 10.76 -20.33 1.68
CA GLU A 62 12.19 -20.65 1.44
C GLU A 62 12.65 -20.58 -0.01
N LYS A 63 12.33 -19.74 -0.87
CA LYS A 63 13.00 -19.61 -2.22
C LYS A 63 12.10 -19.08 -3.35
N LEU A 64 11.07 -18.33 -3.02
CA LEU A 64 10.18 -17.69 -4.02
C LEU A 64 10.90 -16.75 -4.99
N LEU A 65 12.02 -16.18 -4.58
CA LEU A 65 12.82 -15.23 -5.41
C LEU A 65 13.47 -15.86 -6.65
N LYS A 66 13.45 -17.20 -6.79
CA LYS A 66 14.04 -17.91 -7.94
C LYS A 66 13.02 -18.42 -8.96
N PHE A 67 11.72 -18.31 -8.68
CA PHE A 67 10.69 -18.76 -9.62
C PHE A 67 10.42 -17.73 -10.70
N ARG A 68 10.41 -18.16 -11.96
CA ARG A 68 10.04 -17.30 -13.09
C ARG A 68 8.53 -17.04 -13.11
N PRO A 69 8.06 -15.87 -13.59
CA PRO A 69 6.65 -15.45 -13.58
C PRO A 69 5.65 -16.42 -14.22
N GLN A 70 6.10 -17.28 -15.12
CA GLN A 70 5.25 -18.27 -15.81
C GLN A 70 4.64 -19.32 -14.87
N VAL A 71 5.35 -19.69 -13.78
CA VAL A 71 4.89 -20.70 -12.81
C VAL A 71 3.73 -20.15 -11.98
N VAL A 72 3.80 -18.88 -11.61
CA VAL A 72 2.72 -18.23 -10.82
C VAL A 72 1.43 -18.14 -11.63
N LYS A 73 1.52 -17.86 -12.96
CA LYS A 73 0.34 -17.85 -13.85
C LYS A 73 -0.31 -19.22 -13.98
N SER A 74 0.49 -20.29 -14.17
CA SER A 74 -0.06 -21.66 -14.27
C SER A 74 -0.66 -22.13 -12.95
N TYR A 75 -0.09 -21.75 -11.80
CA TYR A 75 -0.61 -22.04 -10.49
C TYR A 75 -1.96 -21.33 -10.24
N GLN A 76 -2.06 -20.03 -10.52
CA GLN A 76 -3.31 -19.27 -10.38
C GLN A 76 -4.42 -19.82 -11.29
N GLN A 77 -4.09 -20.24 -12.53
CA GLN A 77 -5.06 -20.88 -13.41
C GLN A 77 -5.51 -22.26 -12.93
N VAL A 78 -4.66 -23.00 -12.24
CA VAL A 78 -5.00 -24.32 -11.69
C VAL A 78 -5.82 -24.21 -10.40
N VAL A 79 -5.48 -23.26 -9.52
CA VAL A 79 -6.24 -23.00 -8.28
C VAL A 79 -7.63 -22.45 -8.60
N THR A 80 -7.75 -21.48 -9.48
CA THR A 80 -9.05 -20.92 -9.91
C THR A 80 -9.94 -21.94 -10.62
N ARG A 81 -9.38 -22.92 -11.35
CA ARG A 81 -10.19 -23.98 -12.00
C ARG A 81 -10.60 -25.11 -11.04
N SER A 82 -9.85 -25.37 -9.97
CA SER A 82 -10.18 -26.43 -9.02
C SER A 82 -11.15 -26.00 -7.92
N GLU A 83 -11.23 -24.72 -7.60
CA GLU A 83 -12.12 -24.17 -6.56
C GLU A 83 -13.49 -23.73 -7.10
N VAL A 84 -13.60 -23.41 -8.38
CA VAL A 84 -14.88 -23.00 -9.02
C VAL A 84 -15.81 -24.20 -9.33
N ALA A 85 -15.38 -25.44 -9.09
CA ALA A 85 -16.20 -26.63 -9.41
C ALA A 85 -17.15 -27.09 -8.29
N LYS A 86 -17.23 -26.40 -7.15
CA LYS A 86 -18.19 -26.71 -6.08
C LYS A 86 -18.46 -25.47 -5.24
N GLU A 87 -19.37 -24.64 -5.70
CA GLU A 87 -20.31 -23.91 -4.85
C GLU A 87 -21.29 -23.21 -5.79
N ASP A 88 -22.57 -23.58 -5.66
CA ASP A 88 -23.68 -22.90 -6.32
C ASP A 88 -23.70 -21.46 -5.82
N LEU A 89 -23.41 -20.53 -6.71
CA LEU A 89 -23.45 -19.09 -6.46
C LEU A 89 -24.90 -18.66 -6.23
N GLU A 90 -25.28 -18.52 -4.97
CA GLU A 90 -26.41 -17.67 -4.66
C GLU A 90 -26.10 -16.22 -5.12
N PRO A 91 -27.11 -15.49 -5.67
CA PRO A 91 -26.88 -14.15 -6.22
C PRO A 91 -26.36 -13.20 -5.14
N GLU A 92 -25.26 -12.52 -5.45
CA GLU A 92 -24.68 -11.46 -4.63
C GLU A 92 -25.75 -10.48 -4.19
N LYS A 93 -26.15 -10.57 -2.92
CA LYS A 93 -26.87 -9.49 -2.27
C LYS A 93 -25.95 -8.29 -2.21
N GLU A 94 -26.40 -7.22 -2.81
CA GLU A 94 -25.83 -5.89 -2.92
C GLU A 94 -24.80 -5.56 -1.83
N ARG A 95 -23.53 -5.56 -2.21
CA ARG A 95 -22.51 -4.86 -1.46
C ARG A 95 -22.93 -3.39 -1.43
N LYS A 96 -23.31 -2.89 -0.25
CA LYS A 96 -23.65 -1.48 -0.02
C LYS A 96 -22.65 -0.62 -0.77
N SER A 97 -23.14 0.18 -1.67
CA SER A 97 -22.43 0.95 -2.67
C SER A 97 -21.10 1.52 -2.16
N ILE A 98 -20.01 1.01 -2.68
CA ILE A 98 -18.72 1.72 -2.63
C ILE A 98 -19.01 3.07 -3.26
N ARG A 99 -18.89 4.16 -2.49
CA ARG A 99 -19.02 5.51 -3.06
C ARG A 99 -18.03 5.60 -4.20
N LEU A 100 -18.53 5.75 -5.42
CA LEU A 100 -17.70 5.92 -6.61
C LEU A 100 -16.85 7.17 -6.39
N ILE A 101 -15.58 6.94 -6.05
CA ILE A 101 -14.58 8.00 -5.99
C ILE A 101 -14.36 8.46 -7.43
N PRO A 102 -14.50 9.75 -7.74
CA PRO A 102 -14.28 10.23 -9.09
C PRO A 102 -12.93 9.75 -9.62
N ALA A 103 -12.88 9.25 -10.85
CA ALA A 103 -11.71 8.64 -11.48
C ALA A 103 -10.42 9.51 -11.49
N LYS A 104 -10.50 10.75 -11.02
CA LYS A 104 -9.39 11.73 -10.95
C LYS A 104 -8.87 11.97 -9.53
N MET A 105 -9.46 11.34 -8.51
CA MET A 105 -9.07 11.58 -7.12
C MET A 105 -8.13 10.48 -6.64
N LEU A 106 -7.11 10.86 -5.88
CA LEU A 106 -6.28 9.91 -5.14
C LEU A 106 -6.96 9.54 -3.83
N VAL A 107 -6.77 8.29 -3.39
CA VAL A 107 -7.31 7.75 -2.14
C VAL A 107 -6.19 7.56 -1.14
N MET A 108 -6.22 8.34 -0.07
CA MET A 108 -5.23 8.28 1.00
C MET A 108 -5.87 7.65 2.25
N THR A 109 -5.29 6.57 2.77
CA THR A 109 -5.67 5.99 4.05
C THR A 109 -5.32 6.95 5.19
N ASN A 110 -6.25 7.19 6.11
CA ASN A 110 -6.12 8.20 7.15
C ASN A 110 -6.46 7.68 8.56
N ASP A 111 -6.58 6.38 8.73
CA ASP A 111 -6.79 5.75 10.03
C ASP A 111 -5.55 5.86 10.95
N LYS A 112 -5.79 5.61 12.26
CA LYS A 112 -4.73 5.73 13.27
C LYS A 112 -3.55 4.81 12.98
N LEU A 113 -3.82 3.53 12.61
CA LEU A 113 -2.76 2.57 12.32
C LEU A 113 -1.87 3.03 11.15
N THR A 114 -2.48 3.46 10.05
CA THR A 114 -1.70 4.02 8.91
C THR A 114 -0.84 5.21 9.37
N LYS A 115 -1.38 6.10 10.22
CA LYS A 115 -0.62 7.24 10.73
C LYS A 115 0.58 6.80 11.59
N GLU A 116 0.39 5.84 12.45
CA GLU A 116 1.45 5.29 13.29
C GLU A 116 2.56 4.65 12.45
N LEU A 117 2.21 3.71 11.56
CA LEU A 117 3.19 2.99 10.74
C LEU A 117 4.10 3.90 9.90
N PHE A 118 3.58 5.02 9.40
CA PHE A 118 4.36 5.92 8.53
C PHE A 118 4.94 7.14 9.25
N ARG A 119 4.87 7.17 10.58
CA ARG A 119 5.35 8.27 11.43
C ARG A 119 6.23 7.81 12.59
N CYS A 120 6.44 6.48 12.72
CA CYS A 120 7.28 5.90 13.76
C CYS A 120 8.70 6.42 13.71
N THR A 121 9.29 6.64 14.87
CA THR A 121 10.76 6.67 14.99
C THR A 121 11.34 5.29 14.69
N PRO A 122 12.65 5.15 14.45
CA PRO A 122 13.27 3.85 14.29
C PRO A 122 12.99 2.89 15.45
N GLU A 123 13.04 3.39 16.68
CA GLU A 123 12.80 2.63 17.91
C GLU A 123 11.35 2.15 17.98
N GLU A 124 10.38 3.05 17.78
CA GLU A 124 8.95 2.71 17.74
C GLU A 124 8.66 1.67 16.67
N TYR A 125 9.28 1.79 15.48
CA TYR A 125 9.09 0.86 14.39
C TYR A 125 9.67 -0.53 14.69
N HIS A 126 10.85 -0.59 15.34
CA HIS A 126 11.46 -1.84 15.78
C HIS A 126 10.59 -2.57 16.80
N ALA A 127 10.01 -1.84 17.75
CA ALA A 127 9.14 -2.41 18.77
C ALA A 127 7.92 -3.13 18.16
N LEU A 128 7.40 -2.70 17.00
CA LEU A 128 6.28 -3.35 16.33
C LEU A 128 6.56 -4.79 15.87
N PHE A 129 7.83 -5.16 15.72
CA PHE A 129 8.23 -6.53 15.40
C PHE A 129 8.40 -7.43 16.63
N GLU A 130 8.61 -6.87 17.79
CA GLU A 130 8.94 -7.59 19.02
C GLU A 130 7.79 -7.56 20.02
N GLU A 131 7.27 -6.37 20.29
CA GLU A 131 6.26 -6.12 21.32
C GLU A 131 4.87 -5.91 20.71
N GLY A 132 4.82 -5.58 19.42
CA GLY A 132 3.60 -5.15 18.76
C GLY A 132 3.18 -3.73 19.11
N GLY A 133 2.03 -3.31 18.60
CA GLY A 133 1.42 -2.03 18.88
C GLY A 133 -0.06 -2.19 19.19
N GLU A 134 -0.69 -1.12 19.63
CA GLU A 134 -2.11 -1.10 19.94
C GLU A 134 -2.83 0.03 19.22
N ILE A 135 -3.97 -0.30 18.62
CA ILE A 135 -4.88 0.69 18.06
C ILE A 135 -6.00 0.91 19.06
N VAL A 136 -5.90 2.00 19.82
CA VAL A 136 -7.00 2.45 20.69
C VAL A 136 -7.87 3.38 19.88
N GLU A 137 -9.11 2.98 19.61
CA GLU A 137 -10.11 3.88 19.04
C GLU A 137 -11.00 4.42 20.16
N VAL A 138 -10.73 5.65 20.57
CA VAL A 138 -11.70 6.44 21.34
C VAL A 138 -12.62 7.10 20.33
N LYS A 139 -13.78 6.52 20.05
CA LYS A 139 -14.84 7.23 19.33
C LYS A 139 -15.83 7.81 20.33
N ASN A 140 -16.37 8.98 19.98
CA ASN A 140 -17.36 9.78 20.73
C ASN A 140 -18.70 9.05 20.96
N PHE A 141 -18.67 7.78 21.34
CA PHE A 141 -19.83 7.02 21.73
C PHE A 141 -19.84 6.89 23.26
N PRO A 142 -20.76 7.55 23.96
CA PRO A 142 -20.75 7.64 25.41
C PRO A 142 -20.99 6.32 26.17
N LYS A 143 -21.11 5.18 25.48
CA LYS A 143 -21.46 3.88 26.09
C LYS A 143 -20.52 2.72 25.80
N VAL A 144 -19.45 2.92 25.07
CA VAL A 144 -18.55 1.80 24.71
C VAL A 144 -17.14 2.14 25.12
N GLY A 145 -16.56 1.25 25.91
CA GLY A 145 -15.15 1.35 26.34
C GLY A 145 -14.17 1.33 25.16
N GLU A 146 -12.93 1.61 25.44
CA GLU A 146 -11.85 1.54 24.45
C GLU A 146 -11.79 0.15 23.82
N ILE A 147 -11.87 0.07 22.50
CA ILE A 147 -11.60 -1.17 21.77
C ILE A 147 -10.11 -1.16 21.42
N ILE A 148 -9.35 -1.97 22.13
CA ILE A 148 -7.94 -2.17 21.86
C ILE A 148 -7.84 -3.21 20.76
N THR A 149 -7.15 -2.87 19.68
CA THR A 149 -6.87 -3.77 18.57
C THR A 149 -5.36 -3.92 18.46
N PRO A 150 -4.78 -4.99 19.00
CA PRO A 150 -3.35 -5.23 18.89
C PRO A 150 -2.95 -5.55 17.43
N TYR A 151 -1.77 -5.09 17.04
CA TYR A 151 -1.18 -5.38 15.75
C TYR A 151 0.32 -5.61 15.86
N TRP A 152 0.87 -6.39 14.94
CA TRP A 152 2.29 -6.69 14.84
C TRP A 152 2.77 -6.58 13.41
N LEU A 153 4.08 -6.38 13.26
CA LEU A 153 4.75 -6.49 11.99
C LEU A 153 5.64 -7.73 11.98
N GLU A 154 5.65 -8.42 10.85
CA GLU A 154 6.60 -9.51 10.55
C GLU A 154 7.30 -9.21 9.23
N LEU A 155 8.54 -9.66 9.10
CA LEU A 155 9.24 -9.62 7.81
C LEU A 155 9.13 -10.98 7.15
N ILE A 156 8.87 -10.98 5.83
CA ILE A 156 8.98 -12.18 5.01
C ILE A 156 10.47 -12.37 4.67
N ASP A 157 10.97 -13.57 4.91
CA ASP A 157 12.33 -13.99 4.57
C ASP A 157 13.46 -13.17 5.23
N GLU A 158 14.67 -13.35 4.73
CA GLU A 158 15.89 -12.67 5.13
C GLU A 158 15.91 -11.14 4.87
N TYR A 159 14.75 -10.54 4.59
CA TYR A 159 14.66 -9.09 4.43
C TYR A 159 14.74 -8.41 5.80
N THR A 160 15.97 -8.27 6.29
CA THR A 160 16.26 -7.77 7.64
C THR A 160 16.17 -6.26 7.79
N ASP A 161 15.83 -5.52 6.73
CA ASP A 161 15.78 -4.05 6.77
C ASP A 161 14.56 -3.55 7.56
N LYS A 162 14.78 -3.30 8.84
CA LYS A 162 13.83 -2.68 9.78
C LYS A 162 13.84 -1.14 9.74
N THR A 163 14.33 -0.50 8.66
CA THR A 163 14.22 0.95 8.49
C THR A 163 12.75 1.38 8.52
N PRO A 164 12.35 2.44 9.23
CA PRO A 164 10.96 2.85 9.31
C PRO A 164 10.36 3.17 7.94
N LEU A 165 9.07 2.92 7.81
CA LEU A 165 8.29 3.43 6.70
C LEU A 165 8.13 4.94 6.86
N THR A 166 8.39 5.68 5.79
CA THR A 166 8.39 7.15 5.79
C THR A 166 7.14 7.73 5.14
N MET A 167 6.93 9.03 5.25
CA MET A 167 5.88 9.73 4.52
C MET A 167 6.04 9.58 2.98
N PHE A 168 7.27 9.39 2.49
CA PHE A 168 7.50 9.07 1.08
C PHE A 168 6.94 7.68 0.71
N ALA A 169 7.14 6.69 1.56
CA ALA A 169 6.54 5.36 1.39
C ALA A 169 5.00 5.43 1.45
N LYS A 170 4.44 6.28 2.33
CA LYS A 170 3.00 6.55 2.37
C LYS A 170 2.48 7.17 1.08
N ALA A 171 3.22 8.08 0.47
CA ALA A 171 2.85 8.64 -0.83
C ALA A 171 2.79 7.55 -1.92
N ILE A 172 3.75 6.64 -1.93
CA ILE A 172 3.76 5.47 -2.85
C ILE A 172 2.54 4.58 -2.58
N LEU A 173 2.26 4.24 -1.32
CA LEU A 173 1.08 3.46 -0.95
C LEU A 173 -0.21 4.15 -1.41
N THR A 174 -0.33 5.46 -1.22
CA THR A 174 -1.48 6.25 -1.70
C THR A 174 -1.68 6.11 -3.21
N ALA A 175 -0.61 6.17 -4.00
CA ALA A 175 -0.67 5.97 -5.44
C ALA A 175 -1.16 4.55 -5.79
N CYS A 176 -0.59 3.52 -5.16
CA CYS A 176 -0.95 2.12 -5.39
C CYS A 176 -2.40 1.82 -4.98
N VAL A 177 -2.84 2.29 -3.81
CA VAL A 177 -4.21 2.13 -3.32
C VAL A 177 -5.20 2.85 -4.22
N SER A 178 -4.87 4.03 -4.72
CA SER A 178 -5.72 4.78 -5.64
C SER A 178 -5.99 4.01 -6.94
N GLU A 179 -4.94 3.43 -7.52
CA GLU A 179 -5.05 2.61 -8.72
C GLU A 179 -5.84 1.31 -8.47
N TRP A 180 -5.64 0.68 -7.31
CA TRP A 180 -6.44 -0.48 -6.91
C TRP A 180 -7.93 -0.15 -6.82
N VAL A 181 -8.28 0.97 -6.19
CA VAL A 181 -9.68 1.40 -5.99
C VAL A 181 -10.41 1.65 -7.31
N ILE A 182 -9.73 2.19 -8.32
CA ILE A 182 -10.32 2.39 -9.65
C ILE A 182 -10.29 1.15 -10.54
N GLY A 183 -9.84 0.01 -10.00
CA GLY A 183 -9.85 -1.29 -10.69
C GLY A 183 -8.58 -1.64 -11.45
N ASN A 184 -7.56 -0.81 -11.43
CA ASN A 184 -6.27 -1.12 -12.06
C ASN A 184 -5.51 -2.15 -11.21
N ARG A 185 -5.19 -3.28 -11.83
CA ARG A 185 -4.47 -4.38 -11.17
C ARG A 185 -2.99 -4.41 -11.53
N HIS A 186 -2.54 -3.52 -12.38
CA HIS A 186 -1.14 -3.36 -12.75
C HIS A 186 -0.83 -1.91 -13.10
N ILE A 187 0.32 -1.43 -12.65
CA ILE A 187 0.79 -0.07 -12.89
C ILE A 187 2.30 -0.05 -13.13
N THR A 188 2.80 1.01 -13.75
CA THR A 188 4.25 1.22 -13.90
C THR A 188 4.78 2.16 -12.83
N VAL A 189 6.10 2.12 -12.60
CA VAL A 189 6.77 3.08 -11.68
C VAL A 189 6.55 4.53 -12.14
N GLY A 190 6.44 4.75 -13.46
CA GLY A 190 6.12 6.06 -14.03
C GLY A 190 4.74 6.57 -13.62
N VAL A 191 3.73 5.69 -13.52
CA VAL A 191 2.38 6.05 -13.01
C VAL A 191 2.48 6.45 -11.54
N ILE A 192 3.15 5.65 -10.70
CA ILE A 192 3.36 5.98 -9.29
C ILE A 192 4.02 7.35 -9.16
N PHE A 193 5.10 7.58 -9.92
CA PHE A 193 5.81 8.86 -9.87
C PHE A 193 4.92 10.06 -10.22
N ARG A 194 4.08 9.93 -11.25
CA ARG A 194 3.12 10.99 -11.60
C ARG A 194 2.12 11.27 -10.47
N HIS A 195 1.59 10.23 -9.85
CA HIS A 195 0.65 10.38 -8.73
C HIS A 195 1.30 11.07 -7.53
N ILE A 196 2.47 10.61 -7.08
CA ILE A 196 3.14 11.19 -5.90
C ILE A 196 3.65 12.61 -6.13
N THR A 197 3.82 13.03 -7.38
CA THR A 197 4.23 14.39 -7.77
C THR A 197 3.07 15.24 -8.28
N GLY A 198 1.83 14.75 -8.26
CA GLY A 198 0.65 15.47 -8.74
C GLY A 198 0.66 15.80 -10.23
N LYS A 199 1.45 15.08 -11.02
CA LYS A 199 1.50 15.30 -12.47
C LYS A 199 0.28 14.66 -13.15
N PRO A 200 -0.25 15.26 -14.22
CA PRO A 200 -1.36 14.68 -14.97
C PRO A 200 -1.03 13.26 -15.46
N SER A 201 -2.02 12.38 -15.45
CA SER A 201 -1.85 10.97 -15.86
C SER A 201 -1.30 10.82 -17.29
N GLY A 202 -1.67 11.75 -18.19
CA GLY A 202 -1.18 11.79 -19.58
C GLY A 202 0.20 12.46 -19.75
N SER A 203 0.85 12.93 -18.67
CA SER A 203 2.16 13.55 -18.80
C SER A 203 3.25 12.52 -19.06
N ASN A 204 4.29 12.94 -19.81
CA ASN A 204 5.49 12.12 -20.07
C ASN A 204 6.49 12.14 -18.90
N ALA A 205 6.09 12.65 -17.73
CA ALA A 205 6.96 12.74 -16.56
C ALA A 205 7.39 11.33 -16.11
N GLN A 206 8.69 11.12 -16.06
CA GLN A 206 9.32 9.88 -15.63
C GLN A 206 10.25 10.15 -14.43
N PRO A 207 10.39 9.20 -13.51
CA PRO A 207 11.35 9.30 -12.43
C PRO A 207 12.78 9.23 -12.96
N SER A 208 13.70 9.93 -12.31
CA SER A 208 15.14 9.68 -12.51
C SER A 208 15.48 8.24 -12.10
N PRO A 209 16.61 7.67 -12.57
CA PRO A 209 17.04 6.32 -12.16
C PRO A 209 17.09 6.16 -10.63
N ALA A 210 17.67 7.12 -9.92
CA ALA A 210 17.74 7.09 -8.45
C ALA A 210 16.35 7.15 -7.80
N MET A 211 15.42 7.91 -8.34
CA MET A 211 14.04 7.97 -7.87
C MET A 211 13.29 6.67 -8.15
N LYS A 212 13.52 6.05 -9.30
CA LYS A 212 12.96 4.73 -9.65
C LYS A 212 13.40 3.68 -8.64
N GLU A 213 14.70 3.60 -8.36
CA GLU A 213 15.24 2.66 -7.37
C GLU A 213 14.66 2.90 -5.97
N LEU A 214 14.52 4.15 -5.55
CA LEU A 214 13.94 4.47 -4.26
C LEU A 214 12.44 4.09 -4.17
N ILE A 215 11.67 4.31 -5.22
CA ILE A 215 10.27 3.85 -5.28
C ILE A 215 10.22 2.33 -5.17
N LEU A 216 11.04 1.61 -5.93
CA LEU A 216 11.10 0.15 -5.90
C LEU A 216 11.58 -0.38 -4.54
N PHE A 217 12.53 0.29 -3.89
CA PHE A 217 12.95 -0.05 -2.53
C PHE A 217 11.77 -0.04 -1.55
N PHE A 218 10.96 1.02 -1.53
CA PHE A 218 9.81 1.09 -0.62
C PHE A 218 8.69 0.13 -1.02
N ILE A 219 8.50 -0.14 -2.30
CA ILE A 219 7.55 -1.18 -2.76
C ILE A 219 8.01 -2.55 -2.22
N ARG A 220 9.27 -2.94 -2.41
CA ARG A 220 9.82 -4.20 -1.87
C ARG A 220 9.65 -4.27 -0.37
N LYS A 221 9.95 -3.20 0.33
CA LYS A 221 9.80 -3.12 1.77
C LYS A 221 8.34 -3.39 2.21
N MET A 222 7.37 -2.71 1.60
CA MET A 222 5.96 -2.93 1.91
C MET A 222 5.44 -4.31 1.47
N MET A 223 6.03 -4.92 0.43
CA MET A 223 5.76 -6.30 0.04
C MET A 223 6.27 -7.32 1.06
N CYS A 224 7.42 -7.05 1.68
CA CYS A 224 8.06 -7.96 2.63
C CYS A 224 7.65 -7.72 4.07
N THR A 225 6.92 -6.63 4.38
CA THR A 225 6.41 -6.35 5.71
C THR A 225 4.96 -6.84 5.82
N ILE A 226 4.75 -7.90 6.60
CA ILE A 226 3.43 -8.45 6.91
C ILE A 226 2.82 -7.65 8.06
N LEU A 227 1.59 -7.20 7.88
CA LEU A 227 0.76 -6.64 8.94
C LEU A 227 -0.18 -7.73 9.46
N ARG A 228 -0.08 -8.02 10.77
CA ARG A 228 -1.00 -8.91 11.48
C ARG A 228 -1.87 -8.09 12.40
N VAL A 229 -3.18 -8.20 12.28
CA VAL A 229 -4.14 -7.49 13.14
C VAL A 229 -5.46 -8.27 13.23
N ASP A 230 -6.00 -8.38 14.43
CA ASP A 230 -7.33 -8.93 14.66
C ASP A 230 -8.35 -7.80 14.82
N MET A 231 -9.18 -7.61 13.81
CA MET A 231 -10.24 -6.60 13.78
C MET A 231 -11.60 -7.11 14.24
N THR A 232 -11.68 -8.33 14.77
CA THR A 232 -12.95 -9.02 15.08
C THR A 232 -13.86 -8.18 15.97
N GLU A 233 -13.33 -7.62 17.08
CA GLU A 233 -14.12 -6.81 18.00
C GLU A 233 -14.57 -5.48 17.38
N VAL A 234 -13.73 -4.87 16.55
CA VAL A 234 -14.09 -3.66 15.80
C VAL A 234 -15.19 -3.97 14.78
N CYS A 235 -15.12 -5.10 14.09
CA CYS A 235 -16.14 -5.53 13.13
C CYS A 235 -17.49 -5.79 13.82
N LYS A 236 -17.49 -6.46 14.97
CA LYS A 236 -18.68 -6.67 15.78
C LYS A 236 -19.30 -5.34 16.21
N TYR A 237 -18.48 -4.44 16.74
CA TYR A 237 -18.93 -3.15 17.22
C TYR A 237 -19.52 -2.25 16.13
N LEU A 238 -18.85 -2.19 14.98
CA LEU A 238 -19.28 -1.39 13.84
C LEU A 238 -20.34 -2.10 12.97
N ASN A 239 -20.73 -3.32 13.35
CA ASN A 239 -21.58 -4.21 12.53
C ASN A 239 -21.08 -4.33 11.08
N TYR A 240 -19.77 -4.32 10.92
CA TYR A 240 -19.13 -4.51 9.62
C TYR A 240 -19.26 -5.98 9.21
N ASN A 241 -19.72 -6.25 7.98
CA ASN A 241 -19.94 -7.60 7.47
C ASN A 241 -20.73 -8.50 8.45
N ASN A 242 -21.82 -7.93 9.03
CA ASN A 242 -22.69 -8.59 10.04
C ASN A 242 -21.92 -9.05 11.30
N GLY A 243 -20.83 -8.38 11.66
CA GLY A 243 -20.02 -8.71 12.82
C GLY A 243 -19.12 -9.96 12.63
N ALA A 244 -18.95 -10.42 11.40
CA ALA A 244 -18.07 -11.56 11.13
C ALA A 244 -16.61 -11.26 11.53
N PRO A 245 -15.86 -12.26 12.02
CA PRO A 245 -14.45 -12.11 12.35
C PRO A 245 -13.64 -11.61 11.15
N LEU A 246 -12.72 -10.67 11.42
CA LEU A 246 -11.78 -10.17 10.42
C LEU A 246 -10.37 -10.19 11.01
N ILE A 247 -9.60 -11.18 10.60
CA ILE A 247 -8.19 -11.29 10.94
C ILE A 247 -7.39 -11.00 9.66
N LEU A 248 -6.58 -9.95 9.70
CA LEU A 248 -5.69 -9.59 8.61
C LEU A 248 -4.29 -10.15 8.91
N ASN A 249 -3.72 -10.81 7.92
CA ASN A 249 -2.34 -11.30 7.95
C ASN A 249 -1.82 -11.23 6.51
N ALA A 250 -1.36 -10.07 6.11
CA ALA A 250 -1.03 -9.80 4.72
C ALA A 250 0.09 -8.75 4.59
N PRO A 251 0.85 -8.76 3.48
CA PRO A 251 1.78 -7.68 3.16
C PRO A 251 1.08 -6.31 3.21
N ILE A 252 1.79 -5.28 3.69
CA ILE A 252 1.28 -3.90 3.64
C ILE A 252 0.86 -3.52 2.22
N LEU A 253 1.62 -3.97 1.22
CA LEU A 253 1.28 -3.82 -0.19
C LEU A 253 1.30 -5.19 -0.89
N PRO A 254 0.15 -5.87 -1.05
CA PRO A 254 0.04 -7.17 -1.70
C PRO A 254 0.25 -7.05 -3.21
N CYS A 255 1.50 -7.10 -3.64
CA CYS A 255 1.86 -6.98 -5.05
C CYS A 255 3.09 -7.81 -5.39
N LYS A 256 3.36 -7.92 -6.67
CA LYS A 256 4.63 -8.38 -7.24
C LYS A 256 5.07 -7.39 -8.32
N TYR A 257 6.35 -7.33 -8.62
CA TYR A 257 6.83 -6.54 -9.74
C TYR A 257 7.59 -7.40 -10.75
N VAL A 258 7.56 -6.97 -12.00
CA VAL A 258 8.26 -7.61 -13.12
C VAL A 258 9.06 -6.54 -13.84
N GLU A 259 10.35 -6.75 -13.95
CA GLU A 259 11.27 -5.88 -14.70
C GLU A 259 11.34 -6.30 -16.17
N GLY A 260 11.70 -5.36 -17.02
CA GLY A 260 11.93 -5.64 -18.43
C GLY A 260 10.67 -5.85 -19.26
N VAL A 261 9.51 -5.42 -18.78
CA VAL A 261 8.25 -5.51 -19.54
C VAL A 261 8.23 -4.44 -20.64
N THR A 262 7.97 -4.86 -21.87
CA THR A 262 7.76 -3.92 -22.97
C THR A 262 6.32 -3.39 -22.89
N VAL A 263 6.19 -2.10 -22.62
CA VAL A 263 4.90 -1.41 -22.63
C VAL A 263 4.85 -0.53 -23.87
N ASN A 264 3.80 -0.68 -24.67
CA ASN A 264 3.61 0.08 -25.94
C ASN A 264 4.81 0.01 -26.93
N GLY A 265 5.48 -1.13 -26.98
CA GLY A 265 6.42 -1.48 -28.04
C GLY A 265 7.86 -1.00 -27.91
N ASN A 266 8.20 -0.04 -27.04
CA ASN A 266 9.49 0.63 -27.19
C ASN A 266 10.37 0.82 -25.93
N LYS A 267 9.95 0.48 -24.71
CA LYS A 267 10.80 0.62 -23.51
C LYS A 267 10.56 -0.48 -22.51
N SER A 268 11.65 -1.01 -21.96
CA SER A 268 11.60 -1.90 -20.82
C SER A 268 11.19 -1.10 -19.56
N GLU A 269 10.02 -1.39 -19.02
CA GLU A 269 9.51 -0.78 -17.80
C GLU A 269 9.38 -1.82 -16.66
N THR A 270 9.37 -1.35 -15.44
CA THR A 270 9.02 -2.16 -14.27
C THR A 270 7.53 -2.02 -14.02
N VAL A 271 6.81 -3.15 -14.05
CA VAL A 271 5.37 -3.22 -13.82
C VAL A 271 5.09 -3.85 -12.47
N ILE A 272 4.26 -3.20 -11.68
CA ILE A 272 3.76 -3.68 -10.39
C ILE A 272 2.38 -4.29 -10.61
N TYR A 273 2.19 -5.53 -10.16
CA TYR A 273 0.93 -6.28 -10.25
C TYR A 273 0.37 -6.48 -8.85
N PHE A 274 -0.81 -5.93 -8.59
CA PHE A 274 -1.54 -6.15 -7.35
C PHE A 274 -2.30 -7.47 -7.43
N TYR A 275 -2.16 -8.32 -6.42
CA TYR A 275 -2.91 -9.58 -6.33
C TYR A 275 -3.99 -9.55 -5.23
N ASP A 276 -3.93 -8.57 -4.32
CA ASP A 276 -4.94 -8.36 -3.28
C ASP A 276 -5.00 -6.90 -2.86
N GLU A 277 -6.01 -6.57 -2.05
CA GLU A 277 -6.18 -5.25 -1.44
C GLU A 277 -5.16 -5.05 -0.30
N SER A 278 -4.63 -3.83 -0.16
CA SER A 278 -3.82 -3.47 0.99
C SER A 278 -4.62 -3.62 2.30
N PRO A 279 -4.10 -4.31 3.33
CA PRO A 279 -4.77 -4.42 4.63
C PRO A 279 -5.05 -3.06 5.26
N LEU A 280 -4.23 -2.04 4.99
CA LEU A 280 -4.47 -0.67 5.46
C LEU A 280 -5.71 -0.04 4.80
N LEU A 281 -6.00 -0.36 3.53
CA LEU A 281 -7.23 0.10 2.88
C LEU A 281 -8.46 -0.60 3.48
N THR A 282 -8.38 -1.90 3.73
CA THR A 282 -9.43 -2.66 4.41
C THR A 282 -9.71 -2.09 5.80
N ILE A 283 -8.69 -1.84 6.61
CA ILE A 283 -8.82 -1.24 7.94
C ILE A 283 -9.48 0.14 7.87
N ALA A 284 -9.03 1.00 6.97
CA ALA A 284 -9.60 2.33 6.80
C ALA A 284 -11.09 2.29 6.40
N ARG A 285 -11.50 1.29 5.60
CA ARG A 285 -12.92 1.06 5.24
C ARG A 285 -13.75 0.57 6.40
N VAL A 286 -13.25 -0.43 7.15
CA VAL A 286 -13.91 -0.95 8.35
C VAL A 286 -14.17 0.16 9.35
N LYS A 287 -13.22 1.06 9.55
CA LYS A 287 -13.28 2.20 10.45
C LYS A 287 -14.04 3.40 9.88
N ASN A 288 -15.25 3.18 9.35
CA ASN A 288 -16.14 4.22 8.80
C ASN A 288 -15.50 5.03 7.66
N ASN A 289 -14.84 4.34 6.72
CA ASN A 289 -14.24 4.96 5.55
C ASN A 289 -13.25 6.10 5.90
N GLN A 290 -12.33 5.85 6.82
CA GLN A 290 -11.27 6.80 7.15
C GLN A 290 -10.30 6.98 5.95
N LEU A 291 -10.86 7.48 4.86
CA LEU A 291 -10.19 7.74 3.60
C LEU A 291 -10.30 9.24 3.28
N LEU A 292 -9.18 9.81 2.83
CA LEU A 292 -9.16 11.16 2.28
C LEU A 292 -9.11 11.07 0.75
N SER A 293 -10.00 11.83 0.11
CA SER A 293 -9.94 12.02 -1.34
C SER A 293 -9.07 13.23 -1.64
N VAL A 294 -8.00 13.04 -2.41
CA VAL A 294 -7.00 14.08 -2.70
C VAL A 294 -6.99 14.38 -4.18
N GLU A 295 -7.23 15.63 -4.55
CA GLU A 295 -7.04 16.07 -5.94
C GLU A 295 -5.55 16.03 -6.30
N PRO A 296 -5.14 15.37 -7.40
CA PRO A 296 -3.73 15.28 -7.78
C PRO A 296 -3.03 16.64 -7.87
N ARG A 297 -3.74 17.70 -8.30
CA ARG A 297 -3.17 19.06 -8.40
C ARG A 297 -2.64 19.59 -7.06
N LEU A 298 -3.26 19.20 -5.92
CA LEU A 298 -2.78 19.59 -4.59
C LEU A 298 -1.41 19.01 -4.26
N LEU A 299 -1.05 17.90 -4.89
CA LEU A 299 0.26 17.27 -4.75
C LEU A 299 1.26 17.77 -5.78
N SER A 300 0.85 18.66 -6.71
CA SER A 300 1.73 19.15 -7.76
C SER A 300 2.88 19.98 -7.18
N ILE A 301 4.09 19.59 -7.53
CA ILE A 301 5.32 20.25 -7.12
C ILE A 301 5.76 21.13 -8.30
N SER A 302 5.41 22.42 -8.23
CA SER A 302 5.63 23.36 -9.33
C SER A 302 7.05 23.92 -9.39
N LYS A 303 7.65 24.20 -8.23
CA LYS A 303 8.92 24.93 -8.12
C LYS A 303 10.13 24.07 -7.79
N HIS A 304 9.93 22.82 -7.35
CA HIS A 304 11.03 21.94 -6.92
C HIS A 304 11.11 20.68 -7.77
N SER A 305 12.33 20.22 -7.99
CA SER A 305 12.56 18.84 -8.49
C SER A 305 11.87 17.88 -7.54
N GLY A 306 10.98 17.01 -8.03
CA GLY A 306 10.22 16.04 -7.21
C GLY A 306 11.12 15.16 -6.35
N SER A 307 11.83 15.76 -5.40
CA SER A 307 12.71 15.08 -4.47
C SER A 307 11.89 14.31 -3.44
N PRO A 308 12.39 13.20 -2.87
CA PRO A 308 11.69 12.46 -1.82
C PRO A 308 11.28 13.34 -0.64
N ARG A 309 12.10 14.33 -0.29
CA ARG A 309 11.79 15.32 0.76
C ARG A 309 10.57 16.16 0.38
N SER A 310 10.59 16.79 -0.79
CA SER A 310 9.51 17.68 -1.25
C SER A 310 8.19 16.91 -1.39
N ILE A 311 8.24 15.66 -1.88
CA ILE A 311 7.07 14.78 -1.93
C ILE A 311 6.54 14.52 -0.52
N SER A 312 7.41 14.14 0.44
CA SER A 312 7.03 13.85 1.83
C SER A 312 6.39 15.05 2.51
N VAL A 313 7.04 16.23 2.40
CA VAL A 313 6.55 17.46 3.02
C VAL A 313 5.20 17.86 2.45
N ARG A 314 5.04 17.83 1.12
CA ARG A 314 3.79 18.20 0.47
C ARG A 314 2.66 17.24 0.84
N HIS A 315 2.89 15.92 0.80
CA HIS A 315 1.89 14.93 1.24
C HIS A 315 1.49 15.12 2.71
N CYS A 316 2.45 15.37 3.60
CA CYS A 316 2.20 15.66 5.01
C CYS A 316 1.31 16.89 5.20
N VAL A 317 1.65 18.01 4.55
CA VAL A 317 0.92 19.28 4.65
C VAL A 317 -0.49 19.13 4.08
N ILE A 318 -0.61 18.59 2.86
CA ILE A 318 -1.93 18.41 2.21
C ILE A 318 -2.82 17.49 3.03
N GLN A 319 -2.29 16.39 3.55
CA GLN A 319 -3.03 15.51 4.44
C GLN A 319 -3.58 16.28 5.65
N ARG A 320 -2.72 17.07 6.32
CA ARG A 320 -3.12 17.84 7.51
C ARG A 320 -4.14 18.92 7.19
N VAL A 321 -3.99 19.63 6.07
CA VAL A 321 -4.97 20.61 5.58
C VAL A 321 -6.34 19.94 5.35
N LEU A 322 -6.37 18.79 4.67
CA LEU A 322 -7.61 18.06 4.43
C LEU A 322 -8.23 17.50 5.73
N GLU A 323 -7.42 17.00 6.66
CA GLU A 323 -7.89 16.57 7.99
C GLU A 323 -8.55 17.73 8.75
N SER A 324 -7.93 18.90 8.76
CA SER A 324 -8.48 20.09 9.42
C SER A 324 -9.83 20.50 8.80
N PHE A 325 -9.94 20.44 7.47
CA PHE A 325 -11.16 20.75 6.77
C PHE A 325 -12.29 19.75 7.02
N LEU A 326 -11.98 18.42 6.92
CA LEU A 326 -13.00 17.37 6.96
C LEU A 326 -13.43 17.01 8.39
N HIS A 327 -12.55 17.18 9.36
CA HIS A 327 -12.79 16.78 10.75
C HIS A 327 -12.96 17.98 11.70
N ASN A 328 -13.11 19.19 11.16
CA ASN A 328 -13.25 20.43 11.92
C ASN A 328 -12.18 20.59 13.00
N MET A 329 -10.95 20.18 12.66
CA MET A 329 -9.80 20.35 13.55
C MET A 329 -9.23 21.75 13.39
N GLU A 330 -8.51 22.22 14.41
CA GLU A 330 -7.82 23.52 14.32
C GLU A 330 -6.99 23.63 13.04
N PRO A 331 -7.21 24.70 12.25
CA PRO A 331 -6.48 24.91 11.01
C PRO A 331 -5.07 25.45 11.26
N ILE A 332 -4.28 24.65 11.96
CA ILE A 332 -2.90 24.95 12.33
C ILE A 332 -1.99 23.77 12.03
N ILE A 333 -0.80 24.06 11.52
CA ILE A 333 0.28 23.07 11.31
C ILE A 333 1.54 23.59 12.02
N ALA A 334 1.94 22.88 13.08
CA ALA A 334 3.21 23.14 13.74
C ALA A 334 4.37 22.61 12.87
N PHE A 335 5.47 23.37 12.76
CA PHE A 335 6.65 22.92 12.01
C PHE A 335 7.29 21.68 12.65
N ASP A 336 7.28 21.56 13.98
CA ASP A 336 7.78 20.37 14.68
C ASP A 336 6.98 19.10 14.31
N TYR A 337 5.66 19.23 14.07
CA TYR A 337 4.88 18.12 13.54
C TYR A 337 5.37 17.70 12.16
N VAL A 338 5.62 18.64 11.25
CA VAL A 338 6.16 18.33 9.92
C VAL A 338 7.56 17.69 10.03
N PHE A 339 8.41 18.22 10.91
CA PHE A 339 9.74 17.65 11.13
C PHE A 339 9.65 16.21 11.66
N LYS A 340 8.78 15.95 12.64
CA LYS A 340 8.56 14.60 13.18
C LYS A 340 8.08 13.66 12.09
N VAL A 341 7.01 14.01 11.41
CA VAL A 341 6.35 13.13 10.42
C VAL A 341 7.22 12.87 9.19
N CYS A 342 8.01 13.85 8.77
CA CYS A 342 8.88 13.71 7.60
C CYS A 342 10.32 13.27 7.94
N GLY A 343 10.62 12.96 9.21
CA GLY A 343 11.92 12.46 9.63
C GLY A 343 13.02 13.52 9.73
N PHE A 344 12.67 14.79 10.04
CA PHE A 344 13.61 15.90 10.15
C PHE A 344 13.86 16.41 11.59
N MET A 345 13.36 15.69 12.62
CA MET A 345 13.55 16.12 14.00
C MET A 345 15.01 16.33 14.37
N ASN A 346 15.88 15.42 14.00
CA ASN A 346 17.31 15.43 14.27
C ASN A 346 18.14 16.11 13.14
N ALA A 347 17.48 16.77 12.17
CA ALA A 347 18.16 17.46 11.09
C ALA A 347 18.79 18.77 11.59
N ASP A 348 19.87 19.20 10.93
CA ASP A 348 20.52 20.48 11.18
C ASP A 348 19.59 21.67 10.86
N SER A 349 19.89 22.82 11.43
CA SER A 349 19.09 24.04 11.26
C SER A 349 18.91 24.44 9.79
N LYS A 350 19.92 24.22 8.94
CA LYS A 350 19.86 24.53 7.51
C LYS A 350 18.84 23.65 6.78
N LYS A 351 18.77 22.35 7.12
CA LYS A 351 17.77 21.45 6.56
C LYS A 351 16.37 21.78 7.05
N LYS A 352 16.21 22.07 8.37
CA LYS A 352 14.94 22.51 8.94
C LYS A 352 14.44 23.79 8.28
N CYS A 353 15.32 24.79 8.08
CA CYS A 353 14.98 26.01 7.35
C CYS A 353 14.45 25.73 5.93
N LYS A 354 15.08 24.82 5.20
CA LYS A 354 14.59 24.43 3.86
C LYS A 354 13.19 23.81 3.91
N VAL A 355 12.90 22.97 4.90
CA VAL A 355 11.55 22.38 5.09
C VAL A 355 10.54 23.47 5.42
N ILE A 356 10.88 24.44 6.29
CA ILE A 356 10.01 25.58 6.61
C ILE A 356 9.65 26.37 5.35
N HIS A 357 10.63 26.73 4.52
CA HIS A 357 10.37 27.43 3.26
C HIS A 357 9.51 26.63 2.32
N GLU A 358 9.75 25.33 2.20
CA GLU A 358 8.92 24.42 1.40
C GLU A 358 7.46 24.39 1.87
N VAL A 359 7.22 24.37 3.21
CA VAL A 359 5.87 24.43 3.78
C VAL A 359 5.22 25.78 3.46
N ILE A 360 5.93 26.89 3.60
CA ILE A 360 5.41 28.22 3.27
C ILE A 360 5.01 28.31 1.79
N GLU A 361 5.87 27.83 0.88
CA GLU A 361 5.57 27.80 -0.55
C GLU A 361 4.33 26.95 -0.89
N ILE A 362 4.12 25.84 -0.16
CA ILE A 362 2.89 25.04 -0.32
C ILE A 362 1.66 25.87 0.05
N PHE A 363 1.72 26.65 1.11
CA PHE A 363 0.61 27.52 1.52
C PHE A 363 0.39 28.68 0.55
N GLU A 364 1.46 29.27 -0.02
CA GLU A 364 1.37 30.23 -1.11
C GLU A 364 0.67 29.64 -2.35
N ASP A 365 1.03 28.40 -2.74
CA ASP A 365 0.38 27.68 -3.82
C ASP A 365 -1.11 27.44 -3.53
N LEU A 366 -1.47 26.99 -2.32
CA LEU A 366 -2.85 26.75 -1.91
C LEU A 366 -3.68 28.05 -1.92
N MET A 367 -3.11 29.14 -1.45
CA MET A 367 -3.75 30.46 -1.46
C MET A 367 -3.94 30.98 -2.89
N SER A 368 -2.92 30.89 -3.73
CA SER A 368 -3.00 31.33 -5.13
C SER A 368 -4.01 30.52 -5.96
N ASN A 369 -4.22 29.25 -5.62
CA ASN A 369 -5.21 28.38 -6.24
C ASN A 369 -6.61 28.52 -5.62
N GLY A 370 -6.79 29.35 -4.60
CA GLY A 370 -8.07 29.54 -3.90
C GLY A 370 -8.50 28.38 -3.02
N ASP A 371 -7.57 27.48 -2.64
CA ASP A 371 -7.84 26.35 -1.74
C ASP A 371 -7.96 26.81 -0.29
N ILE A 372 -7.25 27.87 0.07
CA ILE A 372 -7.35 28.59 1.33
C ILE A 372 -7.52 30.09 1.04
N ILE A 373 -8.09 30.84 1.99
CA ILE A 373 -8.25 32.30 1.87
C ILE A 373 -6.96 33.01 2.24
N SER A 374 -6.36 32.61 3.36
CA SER A 374 -5.18 33.24 3.92
C SER A 374 -4.42 32.29 4.82
N PHE A 375 -3.18 32.61 5.09
CA PHE A 375 -2.40 31.96 6.14
C PHE A 375 -1.52 32.98 6.86
N THR A 376 -1.17 32.69 8.10
CA THR A 376 -0.24 33.46 8.92
C THR A 376 0.81 32.56 9.53
N ILE A 377 2.03 33.08 9.65
CA ILE A 377 3.14 32.32 10.22
C ILE A 377 3.30 32.78 11.68
N ARG A 378 3.10 31.83 12.61
CA ARG A 378 3.40 32.06 14.02
C ARG A 378 4.91 31.94 14.26
N LYS A 379 5.48 32.90 14.97
CA LYS A 379 6.88 32.91 15.41
C LYS A 379 6.95 33.16 16.92
N ASP A 380 8.00 32.64 17.54
CA ASP A 380 8.42 32.99 18.89
C ASP A 380 9.83 33.56 18.78
N GLY A 381 9.92 34.89 18.88
CA GLY A 381 11.12 35.62 18.44
C GLY A 381 11.44 35.33 16.97
N ASP A 382 12.64 34.85 16.70
CA ASP A 382 13.09 34.48 15.34
C ASP A 382 12.74 33.05 14.95
N LYS A 383 12.14 32.28 15.85
CA LYS A 383 11.84 30.85 15.59
C LYS A 383 10.45 30.67 15.00
N TYR A 384 10.38 30.03 13.85
CA TYR A 384 9.14 29.61 13.22
C TYR A 384 8.50 28.48 14.05
N GLN A 385 7.22 28.63 14.43
CA GLN A 385 6.50 27.63 15.25
C GLN A 385 5.42 26.90 14.46
N ALA A 386 4.56 27.64 13.77
CA ALA A 386 3.43 27.07 13.08
C ALA A 386 2.94 27.96 11.92
N ILE A 387 2.09 27.37 11.07
CA ILE A 387 1.25 28.09 10.12
C ILE A 387 -0.21 27.90 10.54
N GLU A 388 -0.92 29.03 10.68
CA GLU A 388 -2.38 29.06 10.78
C GLU A 388 -2.97 29.44 9.43
N PHE A 389 -4.13 28.88 9.10
CA PHE A 389 -4.76 29.12 7.80
C PHE A 389 -6.27 29.14 7.89
N THR A 390 -6.91 29.78 6.92
CA THR A 390 -8.36 29.91 6.84
C THR A 390 -8.87 29.33 5.53
N PHE A 391 -9.90 28.48 5.62
CA PHE A 391 -10.50 27.86 4.43
C PHE A 391 -11.42 28.80 3.68
N SER A 392 -11.51 28.63 2.36
CA SER A 392 -12.53 29.27 1.54
C SER A 392 -13.92 28.67 1.82
N GLN A 393 -14.87 29.50 2.18
CA GLN A 393 -16.27 29.08 2.41
C GLN A 393 -16.95 28.49 1.15
N VAL A 394 -16.39 28.72 -0.03
CA VAL A 394 -16.99 28.31 -1.31
C VAL A 394 -16.90 26.81 -1.55
N ARG A 395 -16.11 26.05 -0.78
CA ARG A 395 -15.95 24.59 -0.95
C ARG A 395 -16.96 23.70 -0.22
N THR A 396 -18.05 24.24 0.32
CA THR A 396 -19.18 23.45 0.85
C THR A 396 -19.80 22.49 -0.18
N ARG A 397 -19.43 22.56 -1.46
CA ARG A 397 -19.90 21.63 -2.51
C ARG A 397 -19.41 20.19 -2.36
N TYR A 398 -18.35 19.94 -1.59
CA TYR A 398 -17.85 18.57 -1.37
C TYR A 398 -18.48 17.87 -0.16
N THR A 399 -19.04 18.63 0.79
CA THR A 399 -19.67 18.07 2.01
C THR A 399 -21.18 17.93 1.87
N SER A 400 -21.87 18.77 1.09
CA SER A 400 -23.35 18.79 1.02
C SER A 400 -23.97 17.60 0.28
N LYS A 401 -23.26 16.91 -0.61
CA LYS A 401 -23.75 15.66 -1.22
C LYS A 401 -23.61 14.43 -0.32
N THR A 402 -22.95 14.58 0.83
CA THR A 402 -22.69 13.46 1.75
C THR A 402 -23.63 13.46 2.96
N ALA A 403 -24.28 14.57 3.27
CA ALA A 403 -25.15 14.73 4.44
C ALA A 403 -26.65 14.56 4.16
N GLN A 404 -27.09 14.60 2.90
CA GLN A 404 -28.53 14.55 2.55
C GLN A 404 -29.09 13.16 2.21
N SER A 405 -28.35 12.07 2.43
CA SER A 405 -28.88 10.71 2.19
C SER A 405 -29.05 9.86 3.47
N THR A 406 -29.10 10.48 4.65
CA THR A 406 -29.34 9.77 5.93
C THR A 406 -30.70 10.04 6.57
N ASP A 407 -31.58 10.85 5.95
CA ASP A 407 -32.92 11.03 6.43
C ASP A 407 -33.94 10.55 5.37
N THR A 408 -34.00 9.25 5.15
CA THR A 408 -35.20 8.49 4.71
C THR A 408 -34.82 7.04 4.50
N LEU A 409 -34.94 6.24 5.53
CA LEU A 409 -35.56 4.91 5.60
C LEU A 409 -35.20 4.27 6.95
#